data_6bb7955a992a75366a6aa108e668b396
#
_entry.id   6bb7955a992a75366a6aa108e668b396
#
_cell.length_a   1.000
_cell.length_b   1.000
_cell.length_c   1.000
_cell.angle_alpha   90.00
_cell.angle_beta   90.00
_cell.angle_gamma   90.00
#
_symmetry.space_group_name_H-M   'P 1'
#
loop_
_entity.id
_entity.type
_entity.pdbx_description
1 polymer ?
#
loop_
_entity_poly.entity_id
_entity_poly.type
_entity_poly.pdbx_seq_one_letter_code
_entity_poly.pdbx_strand_id
1 'polypeptide(L)'
;METIYDVMKDRLQVTETTLMVTVLSGPRQGDKTVYAEDGSVLYGTAIEGFTVDKAKLNSLCMVGEIECFVQPVENDPSVLVLGAGHVSRAITDLLLFIGCRVTVVDDRPEYVVPEFFDERVTRKCLPLENFKNDLPLDEYNGFIIVTRAHEYDNICLEQLRGYLPTYMGVMGSQKRIHYAFEVLREQGWTQEELDMVYAPIGLDLGAQTPEEIALS
;
A
#
# COMPACT_ATOMS: atom_id res chain seq x y z
N MET A 1 10.52 -31.53 -0.40
CA MET A 1 9.24 -31.49 0.35
C MET A 1 8.94 -30.02 0.53
N GLU A 2 7.84 -29.57 0.00
CA GLU A 2 7.41 -28.18 0.08
C GLU A 2 7.11 -27.81 1.54
N THR A 3 7.63 -26.69 1.98
CA THR A 3 7.42 -26.20 3.35
C THR A 3 6.29 -25.17 3.40
N ILE A 4 5.78 -24.90 4.60
CA ILE A 4 4.79 -23.81 4.78
C ILE A 4 5.31 -22.46 4.26
N TYR A 5 6.63 -22.22 4.40
CA TYR A 5 7.25 -20.99 3.94
C TYR A 5 7.30 -20.89 2.41
N ASP A 6 7.50 -22.02 1.71
CA ASP A 6 7.46 -22.05 0.25
C ASP A 6 6.07 -21.68 -0.24
N VAL A 7 5.03 -22.30 0.32
CA VAL A 7 3.62 -21.99 -0.02
C VAL A 7 3.28 -20.54 0.30
N MET A 8 3.64 -20.05 1.49
CA MET A 8 3.39 -18.64 1.85
C MET A 8 4.09 -17.68 0.89
N LYS A 9 5.35 -17.93 0.53
CA LYS A 9 6.12 -17.11 -0.40
C LYS A 9 5.46 -17.04 -1.79
N ASP A 10 4.99 -18.16 -2.30
CA ASP A 10 4.29 -18.22 -3.58
C ASP A 10 2.94 -17.45 -3.52
N ARG A 11 2.26 -17.54 -2.38
CA ARG A 11 0.98 -16.82 -2.18
C ARG A 11 1.13 -15.32 -1.98
N LEU A 12 2.31 -14.82 -1.59
CA LEU A 12 2.60 -13.38 -1.57
C LEU A 12 2.64 -12.75 -2.98
N GLN A 13 2.67 -13.55 -4.04
CA GLN A 13 2.68 -13.10 -5.43
C GLN A 13 1.28 -13.09 -6.09
N VAL A 14 0.25 -13.51 -5.36
CA VAL A 14 -1.13 -13.54 -5.88
C VAL A 14 -2.01 -12.51 -5.18
N THR A 15 -3.01 -12.03 -5.89
CA THR A 15 -3.95 -11.01 -5.39
C THR A 15 -5.05 -11.58 -4.51
N GLU A 16 -5.27 -12.90 -4.59
CA GLU A 16 -6.29 -13.58 -3.79
C GLU A 16 -5.90 -13.67 -2.32
N THR A 17 -6.87 -13.48 -1.44
CA THR A 17 -6.67 -13.59 0.00
C THR A 17 -6.18 -14.99 0.36
N THR A 18 -5.07 -15.06 1.09
CA THR A 18 -4.54 -16.29 1.65
C THR A 18 -4.50 -16.17 3.17
N LEU A 19 -4.93 -17.20 3.88
CA LEU A 19 -4.99 -17.19 5.33
C LEU A 19 -4.09 -18.27 5.92
N MET A 20 -3.35 -17.92 6.96
CA MET A 20 -2.70 -18.91 7.83
C MET A 20 -3.49 -19.02 9.12
N VAL A 21 -3.93 -20.23 9.44
CA VAL A 21 -4.65 -20.55 10.68
C VAL A 21 -3.75 -21.36 11.57
N THR A 22 -3.52 -20.85 12.78
CA THR A 22 -2.73 -21.55 13.82
C THR A 22 -3.67 -22.08 14.90
N VAL A 23 -3.61 -23.36 15.19
CA VAL A 23 -4.34 -23.99 16.28
C VAL A 23 -3.70 -23.63 17.62
N LEU A 24 -4.45 -23.04 18.53
CA LEU A 24 -3.96 -22.60 19.84
C LEU A 24 -4.32 -23.55 20.99
N SER A 25 -5.31 -24.41 20.81
CA SER A 25 -5.74 -25.35 21.86
C SER A 25 -6.08 -26.74 21.31
N GLY A 26 -6.09 -27.73 22.20
CA GLY A 26 -6.48 -29.11 21.87
C GLY A 26 -5.31 -30.00 21.36
N PRO A 27 -5.63 -31.21 20.86
CA PRO A 27 -4.63 -32.20 20.47
C PRO A 27 -3.71 -31.79 19.31
N ARG A 28 -4.15 -30.81 18.53
CA ARG A 28 -3.43 -30.24 17.37
C ARG A 28 -2.79 -28.89 17.65
N GLN A 29 -2.63 -28.52 18.91
CA GLN A 29 -2.02 -27.23 19.28
C GLN A 29 -0.65 -27.05 18.61
N GLY A 30 -0.47 -25.89 17.97
CA GLY A 30 0.74 -25.53 17.21
C GLY A 30 0.67 -25.88 15.72
N ASP A 31 -0.32 -26.67 15.30
CA ASP A 31 -0.53 -26.94 13.87
C ASP A 31 -0.88 -25.65 13.13
N LYS A 32 -0.35 -25.56 11.90
CA LYS A 32 -0.63 -24.46 10.99
C LYS A 32 -1.21 -25.00 9.69
N THR A 33 -2.28 -24.36 9.23
CA THR A 33 -2.92 -24.66 7.95
C THR A 33 -3.03 -23.39 7.13
N VAL A 34 -2.65 -23.45 5.85
CA VAL A 34 -2.79 -22.33 4.91
C VAL A 34 -4.00 -22.61 4.02
N TYR A 35 -4.90 -21.64 3.96
CA TYR A 35 -6.12 -21.69 3.16
C TYR A 35 -6.08 -20.63 2.05
N ALA A 36 -6.59 -20.98 0.87
CA ALA A 36 -6.96 -20.01 -0.14
C ALA A 36 -8.30 -19.31 0.20
N GLU A 37 -8.63 -18.28 -0.51
CA GLU A 37 -9.86 -17.47 -0.32
C GLU A 37 -11.14 -18.31 -0.46
N ASP A 38 -11.14 -19.33 -1.32
CA ASP A 38 -12.25 -20.25 -1.54
C ASP A 38 -12.39 -21.33 -0.45
N GLY A 39 -11.49 -21.32 0.54
CA GLY A 39 -11.45 -22.29 1.63
C GLY A 39 -10.69 -23.58 1.31
N SER A 40 -10.09 -23.69 0.13
CA SER A 40 -9.22 -24.85 -0.18
C SER A 40 -7.94 -24.80 0.65
N VAL A 41 -7.46 -25.99 1.05
CA VAL A 41 -6.22 -26.13 1.83
C VAL A 41 -5.03 -26.15 0.89
N LEU A 42 -4.14 -25.18 1.06
CA LEU A 42 -2.89 -25.06 0.31
C LEU A 42 -1.74 -25.76 1.02
N TYR A 43 -1.75 -25.78 2.36
CA TYR A 43 -0.75 -26.47 3.18
C TYR A 43 -1.35 -26.90 4.52
N GLY A 44 -0.83 -28.00 5.05
CA GLY A 44 -1.24 -28.55 6.35
C GLY A 44 -2.47 -29.43 6.27
N THR A 45 -3.16 -29.60 7.39
CA THR A 45 -4.36 -30.43 7.50
C THR A 45 -5.57 -29.55 7.82
N ALA A 46 -6.65 -29.71 7.06
CA ALA A 46 -7.89 -28.97 7.29
C ALA A 46 -8.33 -29.00 8.77
N ILE A 47 -8.85 -27.88 9.24
CA ILE A 47 -9.49 -27.78 10.54
C ILE A 47 -10.99 -27.95 10.29
N GLU A 48 -11.55 -29.06 10.80
CA GLU A 48 -12.94 -29.41 10.58
C GLU A 48 -13.89 -28.30 11.11
N GLY A 49 -14.77 -27.81 10.24
CA GLY A 49 -15.70 -26.71 10.57
C GLY A 49 -15.11 -25.31 10.41
N PHE A 50 -13.84 -25.16 10.03
CA PHE A 50 -13.28 -23.85 9.71
C PHE A 50 -13.85 -23.34 8.36
N THR A 51 -14.24 -22.08 8.34
CA THR A 51 -14.65 -21.35 7.13
C THR A 51 -13.89 -20.05 7.04
N VAL A 52 -13.50 -19.67 5.82
CA VAL A 52 -12.84 -18.39 5.55
C VAL A 52 -13.82 -17.23 5.79
N ASP A 53 -13.45 -16.35 6.72
CA ASP A 53 -14.24 -15.15 7.05
C ASP A 53 -13.30 -13.95 7.12
N LYS A 54 -13.37 -13.07 6.11
CA LYS A 54 -12.51 -11.87 6.00
C LYS A 54 -12.74 -10.87 7.15
N ALA A 55 -13.85 -10.95 7.85
CA ALA A 55 -14.11 -10.10 9.01
C ALA A 55 -13.34 -10.53 10.27
N LYS A 56 -12.73 -11.72 10.24
CA LYS A 56 -12.00 -12.31 11.37
C LYS A 56 -10.48 -12.36 11.17
N LEU A 57 -9.94 -11.50 10.34
CA LEU A 57 -8.50 -11.42 10.13
C LEU A 57 -7.80 -10.84 11.36
N ASN A 58 -6.57 -11.32 11.61
CA ASN A 58 -5.74 -10.94 12.76
C ASN A 58 -6.48 -11.08 14.11
N SER A 59 -7.30 -12.12 14.23
CA SER A 59 -8.12 -12.35 15.41
C SER A 59 -8.14 -13.82 15.87
N LEU A 60 -8.55 -14.00 17.11
CA LEU A 60 -8.88 -15.30 17.67
C LEU A 60 -10.29 -15.73 17.21
N CYS A 61 -10.43 -17.00 16.87
CA CYS A 61 -11.72 -17.59 16.57
C CYS A 61 -11.86 -18.98 17.20
N MET A 62 -13.10 -19.35 17.52
CA MET A 62 -13.42 -20.72 17.94
C MET A 62 -13.94 -21.51 16.74
N VAL A 63 -13.38 -22.69 16.54
CA VAL A 63 -13.86 -23.68 15.57
C VAL A 63 -14.26 -24.93 16.36
N GLY A 64 -15.56 -25.03 16.68
CA GLY A 64 -16.01 -25.98 17.68
C GLY A 64 -15.42 -25.66 19.05
N GLU A 65 -14.68 -26.60 19.64
CA GLU A 65 -13.99 -26.42 20.93
C GLU A 65 -12.51 -26.00 20.76
N ILE A 66 -12.05 -25.81 19.52
CA ILE A 66 -10.65 -25.49 19.21
C ILE A 66 -10.50 -23.98 19.06
N GLU A 67 -9.59 -23.39 19.82
CA GLU A 67 -9.21 -21.98 19.63
C GLU A 67 -8.14 -21.90 18.54
N CYS A 68 -8.35 -20.95 17.62
CA CYS A 68 -7.48 -20.70 16.48
C CYS A 68 -7.15 -19.22 16.37
N PHE A 69 -5.98 -18.91 15.83
CA PHE A 69 -5.61 -17.56 15.39
C PHE A 69 -5.54 -17.53 13.87
N VAL A 70 -6.24 -16.56 13.28
CA VAL A 70 -6.35 -16.38 11.83
C VAL A 70 -5.52 -15.19 11.41
N GLN A 71 -4.55 -15.39 10.53
CA GLN A 71 -3.67 -14.35 10.00
C GLN A 71 -3.76 -14.33 8.47
N PRO A 72 -3.86 -13.14 7.83
CA PRO A 72 -3.65 -13.05 6.40
C PRO A 72 -2.17 -13.29 6.07
N VAL A 73 -1.92 -13.88 4.91
CA VAL A 73 -0.59 -13.98 4.30
C VAL A 73 -0.47 -12.85 3.30
N GLU A 74 0.09 -11.75 3.74
CA GLU A 74 0.17 -10.50 2.98
C GLU A 74 1.62 -10.01 2.95
N ASN A 75 1.95 -9.24 1.91
CA ASN A 75 3.16 -8.44 1.90
C ASN A 75 2.97 -7.21 2.80
N ASP A 76 4.09 -6.66 3.29
CA ASP A 76 4.08 -5.32 3.86
C ASP A 76 3.50 -4.35 2.82
N PRO A 77 2.64 -3.41 3.23
CA PRO A 77 2.06 -2.44 2.31
C PRO A 77 3.14 -1.73 1.51
N SER A 78 2.95 -1.63 0.20
CA SER A 78 3.90 -0.98 -0.71
C SER A 78 3.36 0.39 -1.12
N VAL A 79 4.14 1.44 -0.91
CA VAL A 79 3.73 2.83 -1.19
C VAL A 79 4.69 3.47 -2.18
N LEU A 80 4.13 4.04 -3.23
CA LEU A 80 4.85 4.85 -4.21
C LEU A 80 4.67 6.33 -3.86
N VAL A 81 5.80 7.02 -3.62
CA VAL A 81 5.84 8.45 -3.35
C VAL A 81 6.41 9.17 -4.57
N LEU A 82 5.62 10.03 -5.18
CA LEU A 82 5.97 10.80 -6.37
C LEU A 82 6.39 12.23 -5.97
N GLY A 83 7.68 12.50 -6.11
CA GLY A 83 8.39 13.68 -5.63
C GLY A 83 9.34 13.33 -4.48
N ALA A 84 10.55 13.90 -4.49
CA ALA A 84 11.63 13.63 -3.52
C ALA A 84 12.00 14.87 -2.68
N GLY A 85 11.03 15.75 -2.41
CA GLY A 85 11.23 16.96 -1.61
C GLY A 85 11.35 16.71 -0.10
N HIS A 86 11.44 17.77 0.69
CA HIS A 86 11.59 17.67 2.15
C HIS A 86 10.41 16.93 2.81
N VAL A 87 9.17 17.21 2.37
CA VAL A 87 7.99 16.51 2.92
C VAL A 87 8.01 15.03 2.55
N SER A 88 8.44 14.68 1.33
CA SER A 88 8.58 13.27 0.93
C SER A 88 9.51 12.50 1.86
N ARG A 89 10.62 13.09 2.31
CA ARG A 89 11.57 12.46 3.24
C ARG A 89 10.88 12.13 4.56
N ALA A 90 10.18 13.10 5.15
CA ALA A 90 9.44 12.89 6.38
C ALA A 90 8.31 11.84 6.21
N ILE A 91 7.60 11.84 5.07
CA ILE A 91 6.60 10.82 4.75
C ILE A 91 7.24 9.43 4.67
N THR A 92 8.38 9.30 3.96
CA THR A 92 9.05 7.99 3.83
C THR A 92 9.52 7.44 5.17
N ASP A 93 10.04 8.29 6.06
CA ASP A 93 10.46 7.89 7.40
C ASP A 93 9.28 7.36 8.22
N LEU A 94 8.12 8.03 8.19
CA LEU A 94 6.91 7.57 8.86
C LEU A 94 6.36 6.28 8.26
N LEU A 95 6.34 6.16 6.94
CA LEU A 95 5.90 4.94 6.26
C LEU A 95 6.78 3.73 6.62
N LEU A 96 8.11 3.92 6.66
CA LEU A 96 9.03 2.88 7.12
C LEU A 96 8.81 2.53 8.59
N PHE A 97 8.54 3.53 9.44
CA PHE A 97 8.26 3.30 10.86
C PHE A 97 7.03 2.43 11.10
N ILE A 98 5.99 2.57 10.26
CA ILE A 98 4.78 1.74 10.33
C ILE A 98 4.86 0.43 9.52
N GLY A 99 6.04 0.10 8.97
CA GLY A 99 6.30 -1.17 8.30
C GLY A 99 5.96 -1.22 6.81
N CYS A 100 5.79 -0.08 6.14
CA CYS A 100 5.58 -0.06 4.69
C CYS A 100 6.90 -0.25 3.92
N ARG A 101 6.81 -0.87 2.75
CA ARG A 101 7.83 -0.79 1.70
C ARG A 101 7.62 0.49 0.90
N VAL A 102 8.67 1.27 0.71
CA VAL A 102 8.55 2.60 0.10
C VAL A 102 9.43 2.71 -1.14
N THR A 103 8.83 3.20 -2.23
CA THR A 103 9.53 3.62 -3.43
C THR A 103 9.32 5.12 -3.63
N VAL A 104 10.40 5.87 -3.82
CA VAL A 104 10.37 7.30 -4.15
C VAL A 104 10.80 7.50 -5.59
N VAL A 105 10.08 8.34 -6.32
CA VAL A 105 10.37 8.73 -7.70
C VAL A 105 10.46 10.25 -7.80
N ASP A 106 11.50 10.75 -8.44
CA ASP A 106 11.63 12.15 -8.86
C ASP A 106 12.47 12.20 -10.14
N ASP A 107 12.27 13.20 -10.97
CA ASP A 107 13.00 13.39 -12.22
C ASP A 107 14.36 14.10 -12.03
N ARG A 108 14.63 14.59 -10.81
CA ARG A 108 15.83 15.32 -10.46
C ARG A 108 16.82 14.44 -9.71
N PRO A 109 17.96 14.04 -10.32
CA PRO A 109 18.90 13.12 -9.71
C PRO A 109 19.48 13.64 -8.38
N GLU A 110 19.62 14.97 -8.22
CA GLU A 110 20.13 15.57 -6.99
C GLU A 110 19.20 15.45 -5.78
N TYR A 111 17.94 15.06 -5.99
CA TYR A 111 16.96 14.80 -4.91
C TYR A 111 16.82 13.31 -4.57
N VAL A 112 17.24 12.41 -5.46
CA VAL A 112 17.07 10.95 -5.31
C VAL A 112 18.38 10.30 -4.83
N VAL A 113 19.12 11.01 -3.99
CA VAL A 113 20.43 10.58 -3.48
C VAL A 113 20.29 9.77 -2.18
N PRO A 114 21.25 8.83 -1.91
CA PRO A 114 21.21 8.00 -0.71
C PRO A 114 21.18 8.78 0.61
N GLU A 115 21.82 9.95 0.64
CA GLU A 115 21.96 10.79 1.83
C GLU A 115 20.62 11.38 2.32
N PHE A 116 19.59 11.37 1.47
CA PHE A 116 18.30 11.98 1.78
C PHE A 116 17.24 10.99 2.25
N PHE A 117 17.48 9.70 2.13
CA PHE A 117 16.51 8.66 2.45
C PHE A 117 17.18 7.49 3.18
N ASP A 118 16.45 6.85 4.07
CA ASP A 118 16.85 5.58 4.68
C ASP A 118 17.22 4.54 3.61
N GLU A 119 18.18 3.68 3.88
CA GLU A 119 18.67 2.66 2.94
C GLU A 119 17.57 1.68 2.46
N ARG A 120 16.51 1.51 3.25
CA ARG A 120 15.35 0.66 2.95
C ARG A 120 14.44 1.28 1.87
N VAL A 121 14.53 2.58 1.61
CA VAL A 121 13.74 3.25 0.58
C VAL A 121 14.31 2.92 -0.80
N THR A 122 13.48 2.36 -1.66
CA THR A 122 13.81 2.21 -3.07
C THR A 122 13.73 3.58 -3.76
N ARG A 123 14.84 4.04 -4.32
CA ARG A 123 14.94 5.33 -5.00
C ARG A 123 15.02 5.13 -6.51
N LYS A 124 14.19 5.84 -7.26
CA LYS A 124 14.14 5.80 -8.72
C LYS A 124 14.20 7.21 -9.28
N CYS A 125 15.22 7.51 -10.08
CA CYS A 125 15.28 8.74 -10.86
C CYS A 125 14.63 8.48 -12.22
N LEU A 126 13.38 8.89 -12.38
CA LEU A 126 12.56 8.65 -13.57
C LEU A 126 11.81 9.93 -13.97
N PRO A 127 11.61 10.18 -15.28
CA PRO A 127 10.73 11.23 -15.73
C PRO A 127 9.31 11.04 -15.19
N LEU A 128 8.74 12.09 -14.58
CA LEU A 128 7.38 12.03 -14.02
C LEU A 128 6.31 11.88 -15.11
N GLU A 129 6.66 12.15 -16.35
CA GLU A 129 5.78 11.99 -17.51
C GLU A 129 5.63 10.55 -17.98
N ASN A 130 6.46 9.61 -17.50
CA ASN A 130 6.52 8.27 -18.08
C ASN A 130 6.84 7.14 -17.10
N PHE A 131 6.81 7.37 -15.80
CA PHE A 131 7.23 6.38 -14.79
C PHE A 131 6.41 5.09 -14.81
N LYS A 132 5.17 5.12 -15.31
CA LYS A 132 4.31 3.93 -15.38
C LYS A 132 4.86 2.79 -16.23
N ASN A 133 5.78 3.09 -17.17
CA ASN A 133 6.39 2.06 -18.01
C ASN A 133 7.56 1.36 -17.33
N ASP A 134 8.09 1.95 -16.24
CA ASP A 134 9.28 1.51 -15.54
C ASP A 134 8.98 0.95 -14.15
N LEU A 135 7.70 0.99 -13.72
CA LEU A 135 7.23 0.55 -12.41
C LEU A 135 6.05 -0.40 -12.50
N PRO A 136 6.01 -1.45 -11.68
CA PRO A 136 4.87 -2.37 -11.57
C PRO A 136 3.78 -1.72 -10.69
N LEU A 137 3.00 -0.80 -11.26
CA LEU A 137 2.04 0.02 -10.49
C LEU A 137 0.97 -0.80 -9.77
N ASP A 138 0.63 -1.99 -10.29
CA ASP A 138 -0.32 -2.91 -9.66
C ASP A 138 0.18 -3.53 -8.34
N GLU A 139 1.50 -3.43 -8.06
CA GLU A 139 2.10 -3.95 -6.83
C GLU A 139 2.07 -2.94 -5.66
N TYR A 140 1.62 -1.70 -5.92
CA TYR A 140 1.54 -0.68 -4.88
C TYR A 140 0.13 -0.60 -4.29
N ASN A 141 0.07 -0.60 -2.95
CA ASN A 141 -1.16 -0.42 -2.19
C ASN A 141 -1.53 1.06 -2.03
N GLY A 142 -0.55 1.96 -2.13
CA GLY A 142 -0.77 3.40 -1.97
C GLY A 142 0.07 4.25 -2.92
N PHE A 143 -0.51 5.36 -3.35
CA PHE A 143 0.16 6.41 -4.11
C PHE A 143 0.09 7.73 -3.37
N ILE A 144 1.24 8.38 -3.16
CA ILE A 144 1.34 9.69 -2.52
C ILE A 144 2.03 10.65 -3.48
N ILE A 145 1.31 11.69 -3.89
CA ILE A 145 1.77 12.68 -4.85
C ILE A 145 2.14 13.96 -4.08
N VAL A 146 3.43 14.25 -4.02
CA VAL A 146 4.02 15.39 -3.29
C VAL A 146 5.05 16.10 -4.16
N THR A 147 4.68 16.38 -5.41
CA THR A 147 5.57 16.97 -6.39
C THR A 147 5.83 18.47 -6.13
N ARG A 148 6.81 19.03 -6.84
CA ARG A 148 7.21 20.44 -6.72
C ARG A 148 6.21 21.44 -7.28
N ALA A 149 5.34 21.03 -8.22
CA ALA A 149 4.41 21.92 -8.90
C ALA A 149 3.14 21.16 -9.35
N HIS A 150 2.03 21.89 -9.46
CA HIS A 150 0.72 21.29 -9.77
C HIS A 150 0.62 20.66 -11.16
N GLU A 151 1.42 21.10 -12.12
CA GLU A 151 1.49 20.50 -13.45
C GLU A 151 1.97 19.04 -13.34
N TYR A 152 2.94 18.79 -12.48
CA TYR A 152 3.44 17.42 -12.25
C TYR A 152 2.44 16.55 -11.47
N ASP A 153 1.61 17.14 -10.59
CA ASP A 153 0.56 16.38 -9.91
C ASP A 153 -0.43 15.82 -10.93
N ASN A 154 -0.89 16.64 -11.89
CA ASN A 154 -1.80 16.18 -12.93
C ASN A 154 -1.16 15.14 -13.86
N ILE A 155 0.11 15.34 -14.22
CA ILE A 155 0.87 14.36 -15.01
C ILE A 155 0.94 13.02 -14.27
N CYS A 156 1.21 13.03 -12.98
CA CYS A 156 1.26 11.81 -12.16
C CYS A 156 -0.12 11.15 -12.10
N LEU A 157 -1.18 11.92 -11.83
CA LEU A 157 -2.55 11.39 -11.77
C LEU A 157 -2.97 10.74 -13.10
N GLU A 158 -2.66 11.37 -14.24
CA GLU A 158 -2.94 10.78 -15.56
C GLU A 158 -2.24 9.44 -15.78
N GLN A 159 -1.04 9.25 -15.26
CA GLN A 159 -0.35 7.97 -15.36
C GLN A 159 -0.89 6.92 -14.41
N LEU A 160 -1.47 7.34 -13.29
CA LEU A 160 -2.08 6.47 -12.30
C LEU A 160 -3.56 6.18 -12.60
N ARG A 161 -4.14 6.82 -13.62
CA ARG A 161 -5.53 6.59 -14.01
C ARG A 161 -5.79 5.13 -14.37
N GLY A 162 -6.83 4.56 -13.78
CA GLY A 162 -7.21 3.16 -13.98
C GLY A 162 -6.57 2.17 -13.01
N TYR A 163 -5.60 2.59 -12.19
CA TYR A 163 -5.13 1.81 -11.06
C TYR A 163 -6.02 2.06 -9.83
N LEU A 164 -6.27 1.01 -9.05
CA LEU A 164 -7.17 1.04 -7.89
C LEU A 164 -6.40 0.70 -6.61
N PRO A 165 -5.53 1.62 -6.12
CA PRO A 165 -4.82 1.40 -4.87
C PRO A 165 -5.79 1.51 -3.68
N THR A 166 -5.38 1.00 -2.52
CA THR A 166 -6.11 1.21 -1.27
C THR A 166 -6.13 2.70 -0.88
N TYR A 167 -5.12 3.45 -1.30
CA TYR A 167 -5.00 4.88 -0.98
C TYR A 167 -4.30 5.64 -2.11
N MET A 168 -4.86 6.78 -2.51
CA MET A 168 -4.22 7.73 -3.42
C MET A 168 -4.41 9.15 -2.88
N GLY A 169 -3.31 9.83 -2.55
CA GLY A 169 -3.36 11.17 -1.98
C GLY A 169 -2.49 12.18 -2.71
N VAL A 170 -2.97 13.42 -2.80
CA VAL A 170 -2.26 14.55 -3.44
C VAL A 170 -2.06 15.68 -2.46
N MET A 171 -0.82 16.09 -2.25
CA MET A 171 -0.48 17.24 -1.42
C MET A 171 -0.72 18.55 -2.16
N GLY A 172 -1.43 19.46 -1.53
CA GLY A 172 -1.64 20.78 -2.07
C GLY A 172 -2.62 21.62 -1.24
N SER A 173 -2.62 22.92 -1.45
CA SER A 173 -3.67 23.77 -0.89
C SER A 173 -5.02 23.48 -1.56
N GLN A 174 -6.12 23.74 -0.86
CA GLN A 174 -7.48 23.58 -1.43
C GLN A 174 -7.64 24.26 -2.79
N LYS A 175 -7.07 25.48 -2.95
CA LYS A 175 -7.10 26.23 -4.21
C LYS A 175 -6.33 25.51 -5.33
N ARG A 176 -5.15 24.94 -5.01
CA ARG A 176 -4.33 24.16 -5.96
C ARG A 176 -5.07 22.90 -6.41
N ILE A 177 -5.64 22.17 -5.47
CA ILE A 177 -6.40 20.94 -5.75
C ILE A 177 -7.65 21.23 -6.58
N HIS A 178 -8.40 22.27 -6.23
CA HIS A 178 -9.57 22.66 -7.02
C HIS A 178 -9.22 22.91 -8.50
N TYR A 179 -8.17 23.70 -8.76
CA TYR A 179 -7.70 23.94 -10.12
C TYR A 179 -7.22 22.65 -10.82
N ALA A 180 -6.46 21.80 -10.12
CA ALA A 180 -6.00 20.54 -10.68
C ALA A 180 -7.18 19.64 -11.11
N PHE A 181 -8.23 19.56 -10.28
CA PHE A 181 -9.41 18.75 -10.59
C PHE A 181 -10.26 19.33 -11.72
N GLU A 182 -10.29 20.66 -11.91
CA GLU A 182 -10.93 21.25 -13.10
C GLU A 182 -10.22 20.82 -14.38
N VAL A 183 -8.89 20.88 -14.41
CA VAL A 183 -8.09 20.42 -15.56
C VAL A 183 -8.33 18.94 -15.84
N LEU A 184 -8.36 18.09 -14.82
CA LEU A 184 -8.61 16.65 -14.97
C LEU A 184 -10.03 16.37 -15.51
N ARG A 185 -11.05 17.13 -15.07
CA ARG A 185 -12.40 17.03 -15.65
C ARG A 185 -12.43 17.39 -17.13
N GLU A 186 -11.69 18.42 -17.54
CA GLU A 186 -11.54 18.79 -18.96
C GLU A 186 -10.86 17.67 -19.77
N GLN A 187 -9.98 16.90 -19.14
CA GLN A 187 -9.32 15.72 -19.69
C GLN A 187 -10.19 14.44 -19.65
N GLY A 188 -11.43 14.55 -19.17
CA GLY A 188 -12.40 13.47 -19.16
C GLY A 188 -12.38 12.56 -17.95
N TRP A 189 -11.83 13.02 -16.82
CA TRP A 189 -11.98 12.31 -15.54
C TRP A 189 -13.41 12.43 -15.03
N THR A 190 -13.97 11.31 -14.60
CA THR A 190 -15.30 11.27 -13.98
C THR A 190 -15.23 11.71 -12.52
N GLN A 191 -16.39 12.04 -11.94
CA GLN A 191 -16.44 12.39 -10.52
C GLN A 191 -16.05 11.21 -9.64
N GLU A 192 -16.43 9.98 -10.02
CA GLU A 192 -16.05 8.76 -9.30
C GLU A 192 -14.52 8.56 -9.29
N GLU A 193 -13.82 8.83 -10.38
CA GLU A 193 -12.35 8.77 -10.43
C GLU A 193 -11.72 9.83 -9.52
N LEU A 194 -12.26 11.04 -9.49
CA LEU A 194 -11.76 12.12 -8.62
C LEU A 194 -12.04 11.85 -7.14
N ASP A 195 -13.18 11.23 -6.81
CA ASP A 195 -13.56 10.90 -5.43
C ASP A 195 -12.66 9.82 -4.81
N MET A 196 -11.93 9.06 -5.62
CA MET A 196 -10.91 8.12 -5.15
C MET A 196 -9.60 8.80 -4.71
N VAL A 197 -9.43 10.08 -5.03
CA VAL A 197 -8.20 10.84 -4.72
C VAL A 197 -8.42 11.68 -3.48
N TYR A 198 -7.69 11.37 -2.42
CA TYR A 198 -7.67 12.19 -1.20
C TYR A 198 -6.86 13.47 -1.46
N ALA A 199 -7.54 14.59 -1.68
CA ALA A 199 -6.91 15.86 -2.00
C ALA A 199 -7.72 17.06 -1.44
N PRO A 200 -7.12 17.91 -0.62
CA PRO A 200 -5.75 17.79 -0.09
C PRO A 200 -5.54 16.53 0.75
N ILE A 201 -4.34 15.95 0.66
CA ILE A 201 -3.93 14.84 1.52
C ILE A 201 -3.78 15.34 2.96
N GLY A 202 -4.17 14.49 3.91
CA GLY A 202 -3.95 14.75 5.33
C GLY A 202 -5.09 15.49 6.04
N LEU A 203 -4.97 15.54 7.35
CA LEU A 203 -5.88 16.21 8.25
C LEU A 203 -5.41 17.64 8.52
N ASP A 204 -6.34 18.57 8.78
CA ASP A 204 -6.01 19.93 9.18
C ASP A 204 -5.57 19.96 10.66
N LEU A 205 -4.31 19.73 10.90
CA LEU A 205 -3.67 19.75 12.21
C LEU A 205 -2.92 21.06 12.49
N GLY A 206 -2.98 22.03 11.58
CA GLY A 206 -2.19 23.26 11.66
C GLY A 206 -0.69 23.01 11.45
N ALA A 207 -0.33 21.95 10.72
CA ALA A 207 1.04 21.53 10.45
C ALA A 207 1.85 22.63 9.73
N GLN A 208 3.10 22.85 10.18
CA GLN A 208 4.01 23.86 9.64
C GLN A 208 5.35 23.27 9.17
N THR A 209 5.83 22.23 9.85
CA THR A 209 7.09 21.56 9.47
C THR A 209 6.82 20.39 8.52
N PRO A 210 7.83 19.95 7.74
CA PRO A 210 7.71 18.75 6.90
C PRO A 210 7.25 17.51 7.69
N GLU A 211 7.72 17.34 8.92
CA GLU A 211 7.40 16.22 9.80
C GLU A 211 5.94 16.28 10.28
N GLU A 212 5.45 17.46 10.62
CA GLU A 212 4.05 17.67 11.00
C GLU A 212 3.10 17.45 9.81
N ILE A 213 3.50 17.91 8.61
CA ILE A 213 2.75 17.69 7.37
C ILE A 213 2.72 16.18 7.04
N ALA A 214 3.83 15.49 7.21
CA ALA A 214 3.90 14.06 6.97
C ALA A 214 3.02 13.26 7.96
N LEU A 215 2.90 13.74 9.20
CA LEU A 215 2.05 13.11 10.23
C LEU A 215 0.55 13.37 9.96
N SER A 216 0.20 14.51 9.39
CA SER A 216 -1.20 14.88 9.10
C SER A 216 -1.81 14.01 7.99
#